data_1f64db604fee4e3e031ab69e3faa79a4
#
_entry.id   1f64db604fee4e3e031ab69e3faa79a4
#
_cell.length_a   1.000
_cell.length_b   1.000
_cell.length_c   1.000
_cell.angle_alpha   90.00
_cell.angle_beta   90.00
_cell.angle_gamma   90.00
#
_symmetry.space_group_name_H-M   'P 1'
#
loop_
_entity.id
_entity.type
_entity.pdbx_description
1 polymer ?
#
loop_
_entity_poly.entity_id
_entity_poly.type
_entity_poly.pdbx_seq_one_letter_code
_entity_poly.pdbx_strand_id
1 'polypeptide(L)'
;MQNLTISIIQSDLVWEDVAANLKAFTKKIKAVKQSDLIVLPETFSTAFSMNSEHLAEPMNGKTMTWMATMAKEKNTVLAGSAILRENDHIFNRFIWMRPDGSFDKYDKRHLFRMGDEHNHFTAGSERLIVELKGWKICPQICYDLRFPVWSRNKKQEYDLLLYIANWPEVRIPAWEKLLYARAIENQCYVAGVNRIGIDGNGVNCSGNSMLIDSKGDLIWKAKDLEEETKTVKVSLDDLNGFRKKFPVGMDADEFEVI
;
A
#
# COMPACT_ATOMS: atom_id res chain seq x y z
N MET A 1 -6.49 -22.60 11.16
CA MET A 1 -6.26 -21.13 11.32
C MET A 1 -5.72 -20.58 10.02
N GLN A 2 -6.49 -19.72 9.35
CA GLN A 2 -6.03 -19.03 8.16
C GLN A 2 -5.29 -17.75 8.59
N ASN A 3 -3.96 -17.89 8.71
CA ASN A 3 -3.09 -16.78 9.09
C ASN A 3 -2.44 -16.18 7.85
N LEU A 4 -2.25 -14.86 7.86
CA LEU A 4 -1.45 -14.14 6.89
C LEU A 4 -0.24 -13.51 7.58
N THR A 5 0.94 -13.72 7.01
CA THR A 5 2.20 -13.13 7.48
C THR A 5 2.58 -11.99 6.54
N ILE A 6 2.59 -10.76 7.06
CA ILE A 6 2.83 -9.54 6.30
C ILE A 6 4.15 -8.92 6.75
N SER A 7 5.03 -8.61 5.81
CA SER A 7 6.23 -7.81 6.06
C SER A 7 6.05 -6.41 5.51
N ILE A 8 6.11 -5.42 6.39
CA ILE A 8 6.01 -3.99 6.08
C ILE A 8 7.42 -3.41 6.06
N ILE A 9 7.76 -2.71 4.99
CA ILE A 9 9.07 -2.05 4.85
C ILE A 9 8.90 -0.53 4.84
N GLN A 10 9.21 0.11 5.99
CA GLN A 10 9.39 1.55 6.09
C GLN A 10 10.83 1.89 5.70
N SER A 11 11.02 2.73 4.70
CA SER A 11 12.35 3.03 4.16
C SER A 11 12.44 4.47 3.69
N ASP A 12 13.66 4.99 3.70
CA ASP A 12 13.98 6.16 2.89
C ASP A 12 13.98 5.80 1.40
N LEU A 13 13.70 6.78 0.56
CA LEU A 13 13.69 6.66 -0.89
C LEU A 13 14.64 7.72 -1.48
N VAL A 14 15.57 7.25 -2.29
CA VAL A 14 16.46 8.15 -3.05
C VAL A 14 15.63 8.80 -4.15
N TRP A 15 15.65 10.14 -4.17
CA TRP A 15 14.87 10.93 -5.12
C TRP A 15 15.25 10.63 -6.57
N GLU A 16 14.28 10.21 -7.37
CA GLU A 16 14.36 9.91 -8.80
C GLU A 16 15.47 8.90 -9.22
N ASP A 17 16.03 8.14 -8.28
CA ASP A 17 17.07 7.15 -8.57
C ASP A 17 16.52 5.72 -8.45
N VAL A 18 16.00 5.21 -9.56
CA VAL A 18 15.45 3.85 -9.65
C VAL A 18 16.48 2.80 -9.26
N ALA A 19 17.74 2.94 -9.72
CA ALA A 19 18.75 1.92 -9.49
C ALA A 19 19.15 1.83 -8.00
N ALA A 20 19.33 2.99 -7.35
CA ALA A 20 19.64 3.05 -5.92
C ALA A 20 18.50 2.46 -5.07
N ASN A 21 17.24 2.82 -5.37
CA ASN A 21 16.06 2.33 -4.66
C ASN A 21 15.90 0.82 -4.81
N LEU A 22 15.96 0.27 -6.02
CA LEU A 22 15.86 -1.18 -6.26
C LEU A 22 16.98 -1.95 -5.55
N LYS A 23 18.20 -1.40 -5.53
CA LYS A 23 19.33 -1.99 -4.79
C LYS A 23 19.08 -2.00 -3.28
N ALA A 24 18.57 -0.90 -2.72
CA ALA A 24 18.25 -0.78 -1.30
C ALA A 24 17.14 -1.77 -0.89
N PHE A 25 16.05 -1.83 -1.66
CA PHE A 25 14.96 -2.77 -1.40
C PHE A 25 15.37 -4.23 -1.60
N THR A 26 16.25 -4.55 -2.56
CA THR A 26 16.81 -5.89 -2.71
C THR A 26 17.45 -6.37 -1.40
N LYS A 27 18.26 -5.53 -0.75
CA LYS A 27 18.89 -5.86 0.52
C LYS A 27 17.86 -6.10 1.63
N LYS A 28 16.85 -5.22 1.76
CA LYS A 28 15.80 -5.30 2.77
C LYS A 28 14.93 -6.54 2.57
N ILE A 29 14.48 -6.81 1.33
CA ILE A 29 13.65 -7.97 0.99
C ILE A 29 14.40 -9.28 1.24
N LYS A 30 15.68 -9.37 0.87
CA LYS A 30 16.50 -10.56 1.13
C LYS A 30 16.64 -10.87 2.63
N ALA A 31 16.65 -9.85 3.48
CA ALA A 31 16.71 -10.00 4.93
C ALA A 31 15.37 -10.49 5.56
N VAL A 32 14.24 -10.34 4.90
CA VAL A 32 12.95 -10.90 5.35
C VAL A 32 13.07 -12.43 5.38
N LYS A 33 12.80 -13.07 6.53
CA LYS A 33 12.93 -14.53 6.66
C LYS A 33 11.80 -15.27 5.95
N GLN A 34 10.57 -15.09 6.39
CA GLN A 34 9.37 -15.71 5.85
C GLN A 34 8.22 -14.71 5.87
N SER A 35 7.53 -14.60 4.75
CA SER A 35 6.38 -13.72 4.61
C SER A 35 5.48 -14.24 3.50
N ASP A 36 4.18 -14.03 3.63
CA ASP A 36 3.21 -14.29 2.54
C ASP A 36 3.08 -13.07 1.64
N LEU A 37 3.25 -11.88 2.23
CA LEU A 37 3.14 -10.58 1.57
C LEU A 37 4.24 -9.64 2.06
N ILE A 38 5.00 -9.05 1.14
CA ILE A 38 5.95 -7.96 1.42
C ILE A 38 5.42 -6.69 0.80
N VAL A 39 5.33 -5.62 1.60
CA VAL A 39 4.74 -4.33 1.17
C VAL A 39 5.79 -3.24 1.20
N LEU A 40 5.93 -2.55 0.07
CA LEU A 40 6.79 -1.40 -0.16
C LEU A 40 5.97 -0.10 -0.15
N PRO A 41 6.59 1.07 0.08
CA PRO A 41 5.91 2.37 0.01
C PRO A 41 5.37 2.72 -1.38
N GLU A 42 4.60 3.80 -1.46
CA GLU A 42 4.17 4.42 -2.72
C GLU A 42 5.38 4.87 -3.54
N THR A 43 5.32 4.69 -4.86
CA THR A 43 6.38 5.05 -5.83
C THR A 43 7.78 4.69 -5.33
N PHE A 44 7.90 3.46 -4.81
CA PHE A 44 9.10 3.00 -4.08
C PHE A 44 10.40 3.08 -4.91
N SER A 45 10.28 3.08 -6.25
CA SER A 45 11.44 3.14 -7.14
C SER A 45 11.96 4.54 -7.41
N THR A 46 11.14 5.60 -7.21
CA THR A 46 11.45 6.99 -7.62
C THR A 46 11.24 8.04 -6.54
N ALA A 47 10.55 7.70 -5.42
CA ALA A 47 9.84 8.64 -4.58
C ALA A 47 8.70 9.35 -5.34
N PHE A 48 7.95 10.25 -4.65
CA PHE A 48 6.77 10.91 -5.21
C PHE A 48 7.14 12.16 -6.01
N SER A 49 7.48 11.96 -7.27
CA SER A 49 7.90 13.04 -8.19
C SER A 49 6.84 13.34 -9.26
N MET A 50 6.72 14.61 -9.63
CA MET A 50 5.90 15.08 -10.74
C MET A 50 6.65 15.07 -12.09
N ASN A 51 7.93 14.66 -12.11
CA ASN A 51 8.70 14.44 -13.33
C ASN A 51 8.29 13.13 -14.05
N SER A 52 6.98 12.92 -14.14
CA SER A 52 6.38 11.65 -14.55
C SER A 52 6.77 11.25 -15.97
N GLU A 53 6.86 12.19 -16.90
CA GLU A 53 7.23 11.93 -18.29
C GLU A 53 8.62 11.29 -18.42
N HIS A 54 9.56 11.72 -17.58
CA HIS A 54 10.93 11.19 -17.57
C HIS A 54 11.05 9.88 -16.79
N LEU A 55 10.27 9.72 -15.72
CA LEU A 55 10.40 8.61 -14.78
C LEU A 55 9.49 7.41 -15.10
N ALA A 56 8.46 7.62 -15.93
CA ALA A 56 7.52 6.55 -16.23
C ALA A 56 8.17 5.41 -17.02
N GLU A 57 8.20 4.24 -16.42
CA GLU A 57 8.63 3.02 -17.08
C GLU A 57 7.45 2.34 -17.80
N PRO A 58 7.69 1.61 -18.92
CA PRO A 58 6.67 0.75 -19.51
C PRO A 58 6.36 -0.44 -18.59
N MET A 59 5.22 -1.11 -18.81
CA MET A 59 4.78 -2.26 -18.01
C MET A 59 5.75 -3.47 -18.03
N ASN A 60 6.69 -3.52 -18.95
CA ASN A 60 7.79 -4.49 -19.00
C ASN A 60 9.16 -3.89 -18.63
N GLY A 61 9.15 -2.75 -17.92
CA GLY A 61 10.34 -2.00 -17.52
C GLY A 61 11.16 -2.67 -16.41
N LYS A 62 12.21 -1.97 -15.99
CA LYS A 62 13.17 -2.47 -14.98
C LYS A 62 12.51 -2.75 -13.63
N THR A 63 11.64 -1.86 -13.18
CA THR A 63 10.94 -2.00 -11.89
C THR A 63 10.04 -3.24 -11.89
N MET A 64 9.26 -3.46 -12.94
CA MET A 64 8.39 -4.64 -13.06
C MET A 64 9.20 -5.94 -13.12
N THR A 65 10.27 -5.97 -13.92
CA THR A 65 11.18 -7.13 -14.03
C THR A 65 11.84 -7.43 -12.67
N TRP A 66 12.25 -6.40 -11.94
CA TRP A 66 12.82 -6.54 -10.61
C TRP A 66 11.79 -7.06 -9.60
N MET A 67 10.55 -6.55 -9.61
CA MET A 67 9.48 -7.05 -8.73
C MET A 67 9.23 -8.54 -8.96
N ALA A 68 9.13 -8.96 -10.22
CA ALA A 68 8.93 -10.37 -10.57
C ALA A 68 10.10 -11.25 -10.08
N THR A 69 11.33 -10.77 -10.23
CA THR A 69 12.53 -11.46 -9.74
C THR A 69 12.51 -11.61 -8.22
N MET A 70 12.23 -10.54 -7.48
CA MET A 70 12.19 -10.58 -6.02
C MET A 70 11.04 -11.44 -5.48
N ALA A 71 9.85 -11.34 -6.08
CA ALA A 71 8.71 -12.18 -5.71
C ALA A 71 9.02 -13.66 -5.90
N LYS A 72 9.64 -14.03 -7.02
CA LYS A 72 10.07 -15.40 -7.32
C LYS A 72 11.15 -15.89 -6.36
N GLU A 73 12.23 -15.12 -6.15
CA GLU A 73 13.34 -15.48 -5.25
C GLU A 73 12.86 -15.70 -3.81
N LYS A 74 11.91 -14.91 -3.36
CA LYS A 74 11.34 -15.00 -1.99
C LYS A 74 10.17 -15.97 -1.89
N ASN A 75 9.64 -16.44 -3.01
CA ASN A 75 8.40 -17.22 -3.09
C ASN A 75 7.26 -16.54 -2.29
N THR A 76 7.08 -15.23 -2.49
CA THR A 76 6.14 -14.38 -1.76
C THR A 76 5.55 -13.31 -2.67
N VAL A 77 4.36 -12.83 -2.35
CA VAL A 77 3.78 -11.67 -3.05
C VAL A 77 4.56 -10.41 -2.67
N LEU A 78 4.95 -9.64 -3.68
CA LEU A 78 5.58 -8.32 -3.50
C LEU A 78 4.61 -7.23 -3.98
N ALA A 79 4.31 -6.28 -3.10
CA ALA A 79 3.36 -5.21 -3.35
C ALA A 79 3.98 -3.82 -3.14
N GLY A 80 3.63 -2.87 -4.00
CA GLY A 80 4.10 -1.48 -3.96
C GLY A 80 3.63 -0.72 -5.18
N SER A 81 3.84 0.60 -5.28
CA SER A 81 3.53 1.33 -6.50
C SER A 81 4.75 1.91 -7.18
N ALA A 82 4.64 2.12 -8.49
CA ALA A 82 5.63 2.74 -9.32
C ALA A 82 4.97 3.70 -10.32
N ILE A 83 5.76 4.58 -10.91
CA ILE A 83 5.33 5.46 -12.00
C ILE A 83 5.43 4.65 -13.30
N LEU A 84 4.28 4.27 -13.86
CA LEU A 84 4.20 3.37 -15.01
C LEU A 84 3.40 3.98 -16.15
N ARG A 85 3.85 3.71 -17.37
CA ARG A 85 3.19 4.14 -18.63
C ARG A 85 2.51 2.96 -19.29
N GLU A 86 1.25 3.17 -19.68
CA GLU A 86 0.47 2.23 -20.49
C GLU A 86 -0.46 3.01 -21.42
N ASN A 87 -0.44 2.71 -22.72
CA ASN A 87 -1.29 3.34 -23.75
C ASN A 87 -1.28 4.89 -23.68
N ASP A 88 -0.10 5.50 -23.68
CA ASP A 88 0.14 6.95 -23.61
C ASP A 88 -0.34 7.64 -22.31
N HIS A 89 -0.80 6.88 -21.34
CA HIS A 89 -1.16 7.37 -20.01
C HIS A 89 -0.11 7.01 -18.97
N ILE A 90 0.11 7.92 -18.02
CA ILE A 90 1.02 7.70 -16.90
C ILE A 90 0.21 7.54 -15.61
N PHE A 91 0.55 6.53 -14.83
CA PHE A 91 -0.15 6.18 -13.60
C PHE A 91 0.79 6.10 -12.41
N ASN A 92 0.33 6.52 -11.25
CA ASN A 92 0.82 6.03 -9.97
C ASN A 92 0.12 4.68 -9.73
N ARG A 93 0.79 3.61 -10.11
CA ARG A 93 0.20 2.28 -10.23
C ARG A 93 0.70 1.35 -9.15
N PHE A 94 -0.20 0.86 -8.32
CA PHE A 94 0.05 -0.26 -7.42
C PHE A 94 0.17 -1.56 -8.21
N ILE A 95 1.16 -2.37 -7.86
CA ILE A 95 1.40 -3.69 -8.43
C ILE A 95 1.33 -4.72 -7.31
N TRP A 96 0.56 -5.77 -7.54
CA TRP A 96 0.49 -6.98 -6.75
C TRP A 96 1.20 -8.09 -7.51
N MET A 97 2.51 -8.23 -7.31
CA MET A 97 3.36 -9.17 -8.05
C MET A 97 3.42 -10.53 -7.35
N ARG A 98 3.01 -11.59 -8.04
CA ARG A 98 3.07 -12.97 -7.52
C ARG A 98 4.39 -13.65 -7.85
N PRO A 99 4.74 -14.74 -7.13
CA PRO A 99 5.98 -15.51 -7.37
C PRO A 99 6.12 -16.09 -8.78
N ASP A 100 5.01 -16.37 -9.46
CA ASP A 100 4.99 -16.87 -10.83
C ASP A 100 5.15 -15.78 -11.91
N GLY A 101 5.26 -14.51 -11.49
CA GLY A 101 5.38 -13.34 -12.34
C GLY A 101 4.05 -12.79 -12.85
N SER A 102 2.92 -13.42 -12.52
CA SER A 102 1.61 -12.82 -12.75
C SER A 102 1.36 -11.66 -11.79
N PHE A 103 0.59 -10.66 -12.21
CA PHE A 103 0.30 -9.50 -11.37
C PHE A 103 -1.11 -8.97 -11.58
N ASP A 104 -1.63 -8.31 -10.52
CA ASP A 104 -2.76 -7.39 -10.62
C ASP A 104 -2.27 -5.96 -10.42
N LYS A 105 -3.07 -5.00 -10.87
CA LYS A 105 -2.74 -3.57 -10.81
C LYS A 105 -3.92 -2.76 -10.30
N TYR A 106 -3.61 -1.67 -9.56
CA TYR A 106 -4.56 -0.64 -9.17
C TYR A 106 -3.97 0.72 -9.50
N ASP A 107 -4.69 1.53 -10.25
CA ASP A 107 -4.31 2.90 -10.56
C ASP A 107 -4.91 3.84 -9.51
N LYS A 108 -4.08 4.70 -8.92
CA LYS A 108 -4.50 5.65 -7.88
C LYS A 108 -5.75 6.42 -8.31
N ARG A 109 -6.82 6.30 -7.53
CA ARG A 109 -8.09 6.96 -7.85
C ARG A 109 -8.04 8.45 -7.57
N HIS A 110 -7.54 8.85 -6.40
CA HIS A 110 -7.54 10.23 -5.97
C HIS A 110 -6.13 10.83 -6.12
N LEU A 111 -5.94 11.61 -7.15
CA LEU A 111 -4.69 12.31 -7.40
C LEU A 111 -4.57 13.52 -6.48
N PHE A 112 -3.40 13.68 -5.86
CA PHE A 112 -3.12 14.72 -4.87
C PHE A 112 -2.99 16.09 -5.53
N ARG A 113 -4.11 16.80 -5.63
CA ARG A 113 -4.22 18.09 -6.35
C ARG A 113 -3.28 19.17 -5.80
N MET A 114 -3.08 19.21 -4.47
CA MET A 114 -2.14 20.17 -3.86
C MET A 114 -0.68 19.92 -4.25
N GLY A 115 -0.33 18.70 -4.63
CA GLY A 115 0.97 18.30 -5.16
C GLY A 115 1.02 18.29 -6.68
N ASP A 116 0.03 18.83 -7.34
CA ASP A 116 -0.08 18.92 -8.81
C ASP A 116 -0.20 17.56 -9.53
N GLU A 117 -0.39 16.46 -8.80
CA GLU A 117 -0.42 15.10 -9.33
C GLU A 117 -1.43 14.92 -10.48
N HIS A 118 -2.57 15.64 -10.42
CA HIS A 118 -3.65 15.56 -11.40
C HIS A 118 -3.28 16.10 -12.80
N ASN A 119 -2.21 16.88 -12.93
CA ASN A 119 -1.68 17.36 -14.21
C ASN A 119 -0.61 16.45 -14.81
N HIS A 120 -0.10 15.48 -14.02
CA HIS A 120 1.01 14.61 -14.40
C HIS A 120 0.64 13.13 -14.50
N PHE A 121 -0.50 12.74 -13.91
CA PHE A 121 -0.94 11.34 -13.86
C PHE A 121 -2.40 11.19 -14.26
N THR A 122 -2.73 10.03 -14.76
CA THR A 122 -4.10 9.61 -15.05
C THR A 122 -4.70 8.92 -13.82
N ALA A 123 -5.90 9.34 -13.42
CA ALA A 123 -6.63 8.71 -12.32
C ALA A 123 -7.21 7.35 -12.72
N GLY A 124 -7.17 6.39 -11.80
CA GLY A 124 -7.90 5.13 -11.95
C GLY A 124 -9.40 5.29 -11.72
N SER A 125 -10.18 4.31 -12.16
CA SER A 125 -11.64 4.26 -11.99
C SER A 125 -12.12 3.02 -11.25
N GLU A 126 -11.29 1.99 -11.15
CA GLU A 126 -11.66 0.68 -10.61
C GLU A 126 -10.93 0.38 -9.32
N ARG A 127 -11.64 -0.23 -8.38
CA ARG A 127 -11.06 -0.72 -7.13
C ARG A 127 -10.56 -2.14 -7.33
N LEU A 128 -9.40 -2.46 -6.79
CA LEU A 128 -8.82 -3.78 -6.82
C LEU A 128 -9.12 -4.53 -5.52
N ILE A 129 -9.53 -5.79 -5.62
CA ILE A 129 -9.52 -6.75 -4.52
C ILE A 129 -8.80 -8.00 -5.00
N VAL A 130 -7.75 -8.39 -4.27
CA VAL A 130 -6.94 -9.57 -4.58
C VAL A 130 -7.07 -10.61 -3.47
N GLU A 131 -6.83 -11.87 -3.84
CA GLU A 131 -6.89 -12.97 -2.88
C GLU A 131 -5.49 -13.54 -2.59
N LEU A 132 -5.22 -13.79 -1.31
CA LEU A 132 -4.02 -14.48 -0.85
C LEU A 132 -4.33 -15.37 0.35
N LYS A 133 -4.16 -16.68 0.22
CA LYS A 133 -4.39 -17.66 1.31
C LYS A 133 -5.78 -17.54 1.95
N GLY A 134 -6.80 -17.24 1.15
CA GLY A 134 -8.18 -17.06 1.60
C GLY A 134 -8.50 -15.69 2.20
N TRP A 135 -7.52 -14.77 2.27
CA TRP A 135 -7.72 -13.36 2.61
C TRP A 135 -8.07 -12.55 1.36
N LYS A 136 -9.01 -11.65 1.50
CA LYS A 136 -9.34 -10.64 0.50
C LYS A 136 -8.69 -9.33 0.89
N ILE A 137 -7.90 -8.75 0.00
CA ILE A 137 -7.06 -7.59 0.28
C ILE A 137 -7.39 -6.48 -0.71
N CYS A 138 -7.68 -5.28 -0.20
CA CYS A 138 -7.98 -4.09 -0.99
C CYS A 138 -6.80 -3.10 -0.88
N PRO A 139 -5.95 -2.98 -1.90
CA PRO A 139 -4.88 -1.98 -1.90
C PRO A 139 -5.39 -0.61 -2.31
N GLN A 140 -4.87 0.43 -1.70
CA GLN A 140 -5.10 1.83 -2.00
C GLN A 140 -3.81 2.63 -1.86
N ILE A 141 -3.75 3.82 -2.46
CA ILE A 141 -2.53 4.63 -2.52
C ILE A 141 -2.76 5.98 -1.83
N CYS A 142 -2.01 6.23 -0.76
CA CYS A 142 -1.77 7.52 -0.12
C CYS A 142 -3.03 8.39 0.06
N TYR A 143 -3.29 9.30 -0.87
CA TYR A 143 -4.39 10.27 -0.79
C TYR A 143 -5.77 9.61 -0.78
N ASP A 144 -5.90 8.37 -1.31
CA ASP A 144 -7.14 7.58 -1.23
C ASP A 144 -7.63 7.41 0.22
N LEU A 145 -6.71 7.40 1.19
CA LEU A 145 -7.03 7.32 2.62
C LEU A 145 -8.01 8.42 3.08
N ARG A 146 -8.03 9.58 2.42
CA ARG A 146 -8.93 10.68 2.78
C ARG A 146 -10.37 10.49 2.31
N PHE A 147 -10.64 9.48 1.49
CA PHE A 147 -11.94 9.29 0.83
C PHE A 147 -12.65 8.04 1.36
N PRO A 148 -13.49 8.17 2.42
CA PRO A 148 -14.13 7.03 3.08
C PRO A 148 -15.06 6.25 2.17
N VAL A 149 -15.72 6.91 1.25
CA VAL A 149 -16.64 6.26 0.29
C VAL A 149 -15.89 5.27 -0.61
N TRP A 150 -14.68 5.64 -1.09
CA TRP A 150 -13.84 4.76 -1.88
C TRP A 150 -13.32 3.56 -1.09
N SER A 151 -13.04 3.76 0.18
CA SER A 151 -12.52 2.73 1.10
C SER A 151 -13.63 1.88 1.73
N ARG A 152 -14.91 2.18 1.52
CA ARG A 152 -15.99 1.49 2.22
C ARG A 152 -16.04 0.00 1.87
N ASN A 153 -16.04 -0.83 2.91
CA ASN A 153 -16.13 -2.29 2.82
C ASN A 153 -17.60 -2.72 2.64
N LYS A 154 -18.06 -2.71 1.40
CA LYS A 154 -19.44 -3.12 1.10
C LYS A 154 -19.59 -4.65 1.20
N LYS A 155 -20.57 -5.11 1.97
CA LYS A 155 -20.88 -6.56 2.09
C LYS A 155 -19.64 -7.41 2.50
N GLN A 156 -18.70 -6.82 3.26
CA GLN A 156 -17.47 -7.48 3.72
C GLN A 156 -16.64 -8.08 2.57
N GLU A 157 -16.48 -7.32 1.48
CA GLU A 157 -15.78 -7.76 0.29
C GLU A 157 -14.25 -7.87 0.45
N TYR A 158 -13.68 -7.32 1.56
CA TYR A 158 -12.27 -7.47 1.90
C TYR A 158 -12.03 -7.61 3.41
N ASP A 159 -10.88 -8.16 3.77
CA ASP A 159 -10.45 -8.48 5.14
C ASP A 159 -9.29 -7.61 5.61
N LEU A 160 -8.45 -7.17 4.65
CA LEU A 160 -7.33 -6.27 4.86
C LEU A 160 -7.42 -5.10 3.89
N LEU A 161 -7.37 -3.89 4.42
CA LEU A 161 -7.22 -2.67 3.65
C LEU A 161 -5.76 -2.22 3.76
N LEU A 162 -5.10 -2.08 2.61
CA LEU A 162 -3.68 -1.78 2.53
C LEU A 162 -3.46 -0.41 1.91
N TYR A 163 -2.79 0.50 2.65
CA TYR A 163 -2.36 1.81 2.17
C TYR A 163 -0.85 1.87 2.05
N ILE A 164 -0.36 2.32 0.90
CA ILE A 164 1.04 2.67 0.70
C ILE A 164 1.16 4.16 0.43
N ALA A 165 2.20 4.84 0.94
CA ALA A 165 2.24 6.31 0.90
C ALA A 165 3.66 6.92 0.85
N ASN A 166 3.69 8.18 0.35
CA ASN A 166 4.65 9.23 0.67
C ASN A 166 3.91 10.31 1.46
N TRP A 167 3.59 10.03 2.72
CA TRP A 167 2.75 10.92 3.54
C TRP A 167 3.60 11.85 4.40
N PRO A 168 3.48 13.18 4.21
CA PRO A 168 4.33 14.15 4.90
C PRO A 168 4.13 14.19 6.40
N GLU A 169 5.21 14.45 7.14
CA GLU A 169 5.24 14.58 8.60
C GLU A 169 4.21 15.57 9.14
N VAL A 170 4.07 16.71 8.51
CA VAL A 170 3.10 17.75 8.93
C VAL A 170 1.63 17.28 8.90
N ARG A 171 1.36 16.14 8.25
CA ARG A 171 0.03 15.55 8.13
C ARG A 171 -0.10 14.18 8.83
N ILE A 172 0.90 13.75 9.60
CA ILE A 172 0.87 12.47 10.36
C ILE A 172 -0.34 12.35 11.29
N PRO A 173 -0.81 13.39 11.99
CA PRO A 173 -2.01 13.26 12.81
C PRO A 173 -3.25 12.84 12.00
N ALA A 174 -3.35 13.22 10.73
CA ALA A 174 -4.43 12.77 9.85
C ALA A 174 -4.20 11.33 9.36
N TRP A 175 -2.96 10.96 9.02
CA TRP A 175 -2.58 9.60 8.66
C TRP A 175 -3.02 8.59 9.69
N GLU A 176 -2.59 8.78 10.93
CA GLU A 176 -2.91 7.88 12.04
C GLU A 176 -4.41 7.78 12.28
N LYS A 177 -5.08 8.93 12.50
CA LYS A 177 -6.51 8.95 12.83
C LYS A 177 -7.36 8.32 11.73
N LEU A 178 -7.01 8.55 10.46
CA LEU A 178 -7.76 7.97 9.34
C LEU A 178 -7.53 6.47 9.20
N LEU A 179 -6.32 5.95 9.43
CA LEU A 179 -6.07 4.51 9.42
C LEU A 179 -6.88 3.81 10.51
N TYR A 180 -6.93 4.35 11.72
CA TYR A 180 -7.81 3.83 12.79
C TYR A 180 -9.28 3.86 12.39
N ALA A 181 -9.75 4.98 11.85
CA ALA A 181 -11.14 5.11 11.39
C ALA A 181 -11.47 4.05 10.34
N ARG A 182 -10.58 3.82 9.35
CA ARG A 182 -10.78 2.80 8.31
C ARG A 182 -10.88 1.39 8.89
N ALA A 183 -10.09 1.07 9.91
CA ALA A 183 -10.15 -0.24 10.55
C ALA A 183 -11.49 -0.45 11.27
N ILE A 184 -11.92 0.53 12.05
CA ILE A 184 -13.13 0.48 12.88
C ILE A 184 -14.39 0.45 12.00
N GLU A 185 -14.55 1.41 11.09
CA GLU A 185 -15.77 1.56 10.28
C GLU A 185 -15.99 0.42 9.28
N ASN A 186 -14.90 -0.24 8.84
CA ASN A 186 -14.94 -1.32 7.87
C ASN A 186 -14.81 -2.71 8.49
N GLN A 187 -14.58 -2.77 9.81
CA GLN A 187 -14.31 -4.02 10.53
C GLN A 187 -13.30 -4.91 9.79
N CYS A 188 -12.13 -4.37 9.45
CA CYS A 188 -11.05 -5.05 8.75
C CYS A 188 -9.70 -4.72 9.38
N TYR A 189 -8.69 -5.54 9.10
CA TYR A 189 -7.32 -5.11 9.37
C TYR A 189 -6.94 -3.94 8.45
N VAL A 190 -6.10 -3.02 8.96
CA VAL A 190 -5.56 -1.92 8.16
C VAL A 190 -4.06 -1.89 8.30
N ALA A 191 -3.35 -1.99 7.18
CA ALA A 191 -1.92 -1.78 7.09
C ALA A 191 -1.63 -0.46 6.37
N GLY A 192 -0.96 0.46 7.05
CA GLY A 192 -0.45 1.70 6.46
C GLY A 192 1.07 1.62 6.33
N VAL A 193 1.60 1.77 5.11
CA VAL A 193 3.03 1.71 4.82
C VAL A 193 3.48 3.05 4.25
N ASN A 194 4.27 3.77 5.01
CA ASN A 194 4.78 5.08 4.64
C ASN A 194 6.30 5.06 4.51
N ARG A 195 6.86 5.96 3.70
CA ARG A 195 8.30 6.20 3.65
C ARG A 195 8.77 7.10 4.78
N ILE A 196 10.10 7.18 4.97
CA ILE A 196 10.78 8.21 5.76
C ILE A 196 11.67 9.08 4.87
N GLY A 197 12.28 10.11 5.45
CA GLY A 197 13.29 10.96 4.84
C GLY A 197 12.72 12.16 4.07
N ILE A 198 13.62 12.99 3.58
CA ILE A 198 13.30 14.23 2.86
C ILE A 198 13.30 13.95 1.36
N ASP A 199 12.28 14.43 0.65
CA ASP A 199 12.22 14.31 -0.81
C ASP A 199 12.98 15.45 -1.52
N GLY A 200 13.04 15.39 -2.86
CA GLY A 200 13.70 16.40 -3.67
C GLY A 200 13.06 17.79 -3.62
N ASN A 201 11.85 17.92 -3.08
CA ASN A 201 11.17 19.19 -2.86
C ASN A 201 11.30 19.69 -1.41
N GLY A 202 12.11 19.02 -0.58
CA GLY A 202 12.30 19.38 0.83
C GLY A 202 11.16 18.95 1.75
N VAL A 203 10.26 18.08 1.29
CA VAL A 203 9.15 17.56 2.11
C VAL A 203 9.64 16.39 2.95
N ASN A 204 9.54 16.54 4.29
CA ASN A 204 9.90 15.48 5.22
C ASN A 204 8.74 14.49 5.42
N CYS A 205 9.05 13.18 5.37
CA CYS A 205 8.18 12.08 5.74
C CYS A 205 8.77 11.38 6.97
N SER A 206 7.98 11.23 8.03
CA SER A 206 8.45 10.62 9.30
C SER A 206 8.13 9.13 9.43
N GLY A 207 7.52 8.52 8.41
CA GLY A 207 7.12 7.11 8.47
C GLY A 207 5.78 6.92 9.14
N ASN A 208 5.78 6.42 10.40
CA ASN A 208 4.56 6.07 11.11
C ASN A 208 3.75 4.97 10.39
N SER A 209 4.48 4.03 9.76
CA SER A 209 3.86 2.81 9.23
C SER A 209 3.24 2.02 10.37
N MET A 210 2.07 1.44 10.16
CA MET A 210 1.36 0.74 11.24
C MET A 210 0.46 -0.38 10.73
N LEU A 211 0.14 -1.28 11.64
CA LEU A 211 -0.86 -2.33 11.46
C LEU A 211 -1.88 -2.25 12.60
N ILE A 212 -3.15 -2.20 12.24
CA ILE A 212 -4.29 -2.02 13.14
C ILE A 212 -5.23 -3.19 12.93
N ASP A 213 -5.82 -3.71 14.00
CA ASP A 213 -6.83 -4.77 13.91
C ASP A 213 -8.23 -4.21 13.61
N SER A 214 -9.17 -5.14 13.38
CA SER A 214 -10.55 -4.80 13.02
C SER A 214 -11.37 -4.11 14.13
N LYS A 215 -10.85 -4.01 15.34
CA LYS A 215 -11.47 -3.30 16.48
C LYS A 215 -10.90 -1.89 16.64
N GLY A 216 -9.82 -1.59 15.92
CA GLY A 216 -9.05 -0.37 16.07
C GLY A 216 -7.93 -0.48 17.08
N ASP A 217 -7.53 -1.70 17.48
CA ASP A 217 -6.39 -1.87 18.37
C ASP A 217 -5.07 -1.88 17.55
N LEU A 218 -4.07 -1.15 18.06
CA LEU A 218 -2.76 -1.09 17.42
C LEU A 218 -2.01 -2.42 17.64
N ILE A 219 -1.70 -3.11 16.53
CA ILE A 219 -0.87 -4.32 16.57
C ILE A 219 0.61 -3.94 16.56
N TRP A 220 0.98 -3.01 15.69
CA TRP A 220 2.35 -2.53 15.55
C TRP A 220 2.38 -1.16 14.89
N LYS A 221 3.36 -0.35 15.32
CA LYS A 221 3.72 0.93 14.70
C LYS A 221 5.24 1.01 14.59
N ALA A 222 5.73 1.44 13.43
CA ALA A 222 7.14 1.71 13.21
C ALA A 222 7.59 2.95 13.99
N LYS A 223 8.86 2.99 14.34
CA LYS A 223 9.47 4.17 14.94
C LYS A 223 9.54 5.30 13.92
N ASP A 224 9.37 6.51 14.43
CA ASP A 224 9.44 7.71 13.63
C ASP A 224 10.87 7.93 13.12
N LEU A 225 11.01 8.30 11.86
CA LEU A 225 12.30 8.63 11.21
C LEU A 225 13.34 7.50 11.18
N GLU A 226 12.96 6.26 11.51
CA GLU A 226 13.84 5.10 11.45
C GLU A 226 13.42 4.17 10.30
N GLU A 227 14.40 3.62 9.58
CA GLU A 227 14.15 2.50 8.66
C GLU A 227 13.79 1.26 9.46
N GLU A 228 12.67 0.64 9.13
CA GLU A 228 12.24 -0.58 9.81
C GLU A 228 11.62 -1.59 8.83
N THR A 229 11.96 -2.86 9.02
CA THR A 229 11.26 -3.97 8.37
C THR A 229 10.63 -4.85 9.44
N LYS A 230 9.32 -4.90 9.45
CA LYS A 230 8.55 -5.66 10.44
C LYS A 230 7.71 -6.73 9.81
N THR A 231 7.84 -7.95 10.30
CA THR A 231 6.96 -9.06 9.93
C THR A 231 5.97 -9.31 11.06
N VAL A 232 4.68 -9.30 10.72
CA VAL A 232 3.57 -9.50 11.65
C VAL A 232 2.65 -10.58 11.09
N LYS A 233 2.07 -11.38 11.99
CA LYS A 233 1.10 -12.41 11.66
C LYS A 233 -0.29 -11.96 12.12
N VAL A 234 -1.29 -12.07 11.23
CA VAL A 234 -2.70 -11.74 11.51
C VAL A 234 -3.59 -12.96 11.28
N SER A 235 -4.76 -12.99 11.92
CA SER A 235 -5.67 -14.14 11.95
C SER A 235 -7.01 -13.80 11.30
N LEU A 236 -7.39 -14.54 10.26
CA LEU A 236 -8.70 -14.41 9.63
C LEU A 236 -9.82 -14.96 10.54
N ASP A 237 -9.49 -15.96 11.36
CA ASP A 237 -10.47 -16.55 12.31
C ASP A 237 -10.86 -15.52 13.37
N ASP A 238 -9.89 -14.70 13.86
CA ASP A 238 -10.17 -13.62 14.83
C ASP A 238 -11.06 -12.53 14.21
N LEU A 239 -10.77 -12.14 12.97
CA LEU A 239 -11.58 -11.18 12.22
C LEU A 239 -13.02 -11.68 12.05
N ASN A 240 -13.19 -12.91 11.57
CA ASN A 240 -14.49 -13.50 11.34
C ASN A 240 -15.27 -13.71 12.65
N GLY A 241 -14.56 -14.10 13.71
CA GLY A 241 -15.13 -14.18 15.06
C GLY A 241 -15.65 -12.84 15.56
N PHE A 242 -14.91 -11.75 15.34
CA PHE A 242 -15.33 -10.41 15.70
C PHE A 242 -16.53 -9.94 14.88
N ARG A 243 -16.48 -10.07 13.55
CA ARG A 243 -17.60 -9.71 12.64
C ARG A 243 -18.89 -10.47 12.98
N LYS A 244 -18.78 -11.75 13.33
CA LYS A 244 -19.93 -12.55 13.77
C LYS A 244 -20.51 -12.08 15.10
N LYS A 245 -19.65 -11.68 16.04
CA LYS A 245 -20.08 -11.19 17.37
C LYS A 245 -20.68 -9.79 17.32
N PHE A 246 -20.18 -8.94 16.44
CA PHE A 246 -20.60 -7.54 16.28
C PHE A 246 -20.79 -7.21 14.78
N PRO A 247 -21.95 -7.56 14.19
CA PRO A 247 -22.14 -7.55 12.74
C PRO A 247 -22.54 -6.18 12.17
N VAL A 248 -21.77 -5.12 12.44
CA VAL A 248 -22.02 -3.73 11.98
C VAL A 248 -22.23 -3.63 10.46
N GLY A 249 -21.53 -4.48 9.70
CA GLY A 249 -21.66 -4.50 8.24
C GLY A 249 -23.06 -4.88 7.72
N MET A 250 -23.92 -5.50 8.57
CA MET A 250 -25.31 -5.83 8.20
C MET A 250 -26.24 -4.61 8.27
N ASP A 251 -25.85 -3.57 9.00
CA ASP A 251 -26.61 -2.33 9.18
C ASP A 251 -26.13 -1.21 8.22
N ALA A 252 -25.18 -1.54 7.34
CA ALA A 252 -24.55 -0.55 6.45
C ALA A 252 -25.47 -0.18 5.28
N ASP A 253 -25.50 1.11 4.94
CA ASP A 253 -26.20 1.61 3.77
C ASP A 253 -25.63 1.03 2.47
N GLU A 254 -26.49 0.83 1.47
CA GLU A 254 -26.09 0.51 0.10
C GLU A 254 -25.92 1.80 -0.71
N PHE A 255 -24.83 1.86 -1.48
CA PHE A 255 -24.56 2.98 -2.39
C PHE A 255 -23.67 2.52 -3.55
N GLU A 256 -23.64 3.30 -4.62
CA GLU A 256 -22.75 3.11 -5.76
C GLU A 256 -21.81 4.31 -5.90
N VAL A 257 -20.57 4.02 -6.30
CA VAL A 257 -19.59 5.04 -6.68
C VAL A 257 -19.62 5.13 -8.20
N ILE A 258 -20.01 6.29 -8.71
CA ILE A 258 -20.13 6.57 -10.14
C ILE A 258 -18.83 7.16 -10.68
#